data_b6bc49b652290f7bbd9d60439d6dd5c4
#
_entry.id   b6bc49b652290f7bbd9d60439d6dd5c4
#
_cell.length_a   1.000
_cell.length_b   1.000
_cell.length_c   1.000
_cell.angle_alpha   90.00
_cell.angle_beta   90.00
_cell.angle_gamma   90.00
#
_symmetry.space_group_name_H-M   'P 1'
#
loop_
_entity.id
_entity.type
_entity.pdbx_description
1 polymer ?
#
loop_
_entity_poly.entity_id
_entity_poly.type
_entity_poly.pdbx_seq_one_letter_code
_entity_poly.pdbx_strand_id
1 'polypeptide(L)'
;MFVLGRVSNLSTVWSNCLCAWILSGGGSNSVFASLLIGLSFLYVGGMYLNDYCDAGFDREYRPERPIPSGQIQQKTVLTLTLLFFVLGLAAISWTGIESAIYAVILIGLIVAYNLVHKKTTLGIPLMGACRTGVYLVVGAAGVGGLVAPIYWAGGLMF
;
A
#
# COMPACT_ATOMS: atom_id res chain seq x y z
N MET A 1 -13.78 -4.49 12.23
CA MET A 1 -13.00 -4.54 10.98
C MET A 1 -12.49 -3.18 10.50
N PHE A 2 -13.28 -2.11 10.53
CA PHE A 2 -12.83 -0.77 10.09
C PHE A 2 -11.64 -0.20 10.88
N VAL A 3 -11.47 -0.58 12.14
CA VAL A 3 -10.37 -0.11 13.00
C VAL A 3 -9.01 -0.68 12.54
N LEU A 4 -8.95 -1.94 12.10
CA LEU A 4 -7.72 -2.57 11.59
C LEU A 4 -7.26 -1.95 10.27
N GLY A 5 -8.20 -1.65 9.36
CA GLY A 5 -7.87 -1.11 8.04
C GLY A 5 -7.47 0.36 8.02
N ARG A 6 -7.58 1.09 9.15
CA ARG A 6 -7.31 2.54 9.23
C ARG A 6 -7.84 3.30 8.01
N VAL A 7 -9.11 3.02 7.64
CA VAL A 7 -9.75 3.52 6.40
C VAL A 7 -9.72 5.04 6.29
N SER A 8 -9.65 5.75 7.42
CA SER A 8 -9.53 7.22 7.45
C SER A 8 -8.33 7.77 6.67
N ASN A 9 -7.24 6.99 6.54
CA ASN A 9 -6.03 7.41 5.84
C ASN A 9 -6.01 6.98 4.35
N LEU A 10 -7.05 6.29 3.89
CA LEU A 10 -7.16 5.84 2.50
C LEU A 10 -7.25 7.02 1.52
N SER A 11 -7.79 8.14 1.97
CA SER A 11 -7.85 9.41 1.21
C SER A 11 -6.45 9.87 0.75
N THR A 12 -5.40 9.64 1.54
CA THR A 12 -4.02 9.96 1.17
C THR A 12 -3.53 9.07 0.00
N VAL A 13 -3.91 7.79 -0.01
CA VAL A 13 -3.60 6.89 -1.13
C VAL A 13 -4.30 7.36 -2.40
N TRP A 14 -5.55 7.75 -2.29
CA TRP A 14 -6.35 8.23 -3.43
C TRP A 14 -5.83 9.55 -4.00
N SER A 15 -5.46 10.51 -3.15
CA SER A 15 -4.87 11.77 -3.61
C SER A 15 -3.51 11.56 -4.29
N ASN A 16 -2.66 10.67 -3.77
CA ASN A 16 -1.39 10.33 -4.41
C ASN A 16 -1.62 9.60 -5.75
N CYS A 17 -2.59 8.69 -5.81
CA CYS A 17 -2.98 8.00 -7.04
C CYS A 17 -3.47 9.00 -8.10
N LEU A 18 -4.36 9.93 -7.72
CA LEU A 18 -4.86 10.97 -8.62
C LEU A 18 -3.74 11.90 -9.11
N CYS A 19 -2.86 12.34 -8.22
CA CYS A 19 -1.73 13.18 -8.56
C CYS A 19 -0.81 12.48 -9.57
N ALA A 20 -0.42 11.24 -9.31
CA ALA A 20 0.42 10.46 -10.21
C ALA A 20 -0.27 10.22 -11.57
N TRP A 21 -1.59 9.97 -11.56
CA TRP A 21 -2.38 9.80 -12.78
C TRP A 21 -2.37 11.05 -13.68
N ILE A 22 -2.57 12.21 -13.08
CA ILE A 22 -2.53 13.50 -13.82
C ILE A 22 -1.12 13.76 -14.37
N LEU A 23 -0.08 13.53 -13.55
CA LEU A 23 1.32 13.75 -13.95
C LEU A 23 1.77 12.80 -15.07
N SER A 24 1.23 11.60 -15.15
CA SER A 24 1.51 10.63 -16.22
C SER A 24 0.67 10.83 -17.49
N GLY A 25 -0.07 11.95 -17.59
CA GLY A 25 -0.90 12.24 -18.77
C GLY A 25 -2.27 11.57 -18.77
N GLY A 26 -2.65 10.92 -17.67
CA GLY A 26 -3.96 10.27 -17.54
C GLY A 26 -4.12 9.04 -18.43
N GLY A 27 -5.35 8.77 -18.86
CA GLY A 27 -5.71 7.63 -19.72
C GLY A 27 -7.17 7.24 -19.56
N SER A 28 -7.48 5.95 -19.70
CA SER A 28 -8.84 5.43 -19.56
C SER A 28 -9.32 5.45 -18.10
N ASN A 29 -10.56 5.87 -17.89
CA ASN A 29 -11.21 5.87 -16.58
C ASN A 29 -11.27 4.46 -15.94
N SER A 30 -11.38 3.40 -16.75
CA SER A 30 -11.37 2.01 -16.26
C SER A 30 -10.00 1.62 -15.71
N VAL A 31 -8.91 2.05 -16.34
CA VAL A 31 -7.54 1.87 -15.85
C VAL A 31 -7.36 2.61 -14.53
N PHE A 32 -7.76 3.88 -14.44
CA PHE A 32 -7.69 4.65 -13.21
C PHE A 32 -8.48 4.00 -12.06
N ALA A 33 -9.72 3.57 -12.33
CA ALA A 33 -10.54 2.89 -11.33
C ALA A 33 -9.88 1.59 -10.83
N SER A 34 -9.29 0.81 -11.73
CA SER A 34 -8.57 -0.42 -11.38
C SER A 34 -7.35 -0.16 -10.50
N LEU A 35 -6.56 0.88 -10.83
CA LEU A 35 -5.43 1.32 -10.00
C LEU A 35 -5.88 1.77 -8.61
N LEU A 36 -6.95 2.57 -8.53
CA LEU A 36 -7.49 3.06 -7.27
C LEU A 36 -7.94 1.91 -6.37
N ILE A 37 -8.68 0.96 -6.94
CA ILE A 37 -9.14 -0.26 -6.23
C ILE A 37 -7.93 -1.10 -5.81
N GLY A 38 -7.01 -1.37 -6.72
CA GLY A 38 -5.83 -2.19 -6.46
C GLY A 38 -4.94 -1.61 -5.36
N LEU A 39 -4.63 -0.32 -5.44
CA LEU A 39 -3.84 0.39 -4.41
C LEU A 39 -4.57 0.45 -3.07
N SER A 40 -5.91 0.56 -3.08
CA SER A 40 -6.71 0.49 -1.85
C SER A 40 -6.57 -0.87 -1.18
N PHE A 41 -6.62 -1.97 -1.94
CA PHE A 41 -6.38 -3.32 -1.42
C PHE A 41 -4.96 -3.48 -0.88
N LEU A 42 -3.93 -3.00 -1.59
CA LEU A 42 -2.55 -3.05 -1.09
C LEU A 42 -2.37 -2.26 0.20
N TYR A 43 -2.98 -1.07 0.30
CA TYR A 43 -2.97 -0.26 1.51
C TYR A 43 -3.63 -0.98 2.69
N VAL A 44 -4.84 -1.48 2.50
CA VAL A 44 -5.59 -2.19 3.56
C VAL A 44 -4.83 -3.45 3.98
N GLY A 45 -4.32 -4.24 3.03
CA GLY A 45 -3.47 -5.40 3.30
C GLY A 45 -2.23 -5.03 4.12
N GLY A 46 -1.57 -3.91 3.79
CA GLY A 46 -0.44 -3.37 4.54
C GLY A 46 -0.79 -3.01 5.99
N MET A 47 -1.99 -2.44 6.23
CA MET A 47 -2.47 -2.14 7.58
C MET A 47 -2.76 -3.40 8.39
N TYR A 48 -3.37 -4.43 7.77
CA TYR A 48 -3.57 -5.72 8.41
C TYR A 48 -2.23 -6.40 8.73
N LEU A 49 -1.24 -6.32 7.83
CA LEU A 49 0.11 -6.82 8.07
C LEU A 49 0.77 -6.08 9.24
N ASN A 50 0.58 -4.77 9.35
CA ASN A 50 1.09 -3.98 10.47
C ASN A 50 0.52 -4.50 11.80
N ASP A 51 -0.79 -4.65 11.90
CA ASP A 51 -1.42 -5.16 13.12
C ASP A 51 -1.02 -6.61 13.43
N TYR A 52 -0.78 -7.45 12.40
CA TYR A 52 -0.24 -8.80 12.56
C TYR A 52 1.17 -8.78 13.15
N CYS A 53 2.09 -7.96 12.61
CA CYS A 53 3.47 -7.83 13.09
C CYS A 53 3.53 -7.22 14.49
N ASP A 54 2.62 -6.29 14.78
CA ASP A 54 2.56 -5.57 16.04
C ASP A 54 1.87 -6.35 17.17
N ALA A 55 1.24 -7.50 16.88
CA ALA A 55 0.43 -8.24 17.84
C ALA A 55 1.16 -8.61 19.14
N GLY A 56 2.49 -8.88 19.08
CA GLY A 56 3.32 -9.16 20.26
C GLY A 56 3.45 -7.94 21.17
N PHE A 57 3.81 -6.80 20.59
CA PHE A 57 3.92 -5.52 21.29
C PHE A 57 2.57 -5.04 21.83
N ASP A 58 1.52 -5.18 21.03
CA ASP A 58 0.19 -4.73 21.42
C ASP A 58 -0.42 -5.55 22.57
N ARG A 59 -0.02 -6.83 22.75
CA ARG A 59 -0.42 -7.63 23.94
C ARG A 59 0.09 -7.04 25.24
N GLU A 60 1.25 -6.41 25.21
CA GLU A 60 1.88 -5.80 26.39
C GLU A 60 1.39 -4.37 26.64
N TYR A 61 1.28 -3.56 25.59
CA TYR A 61 1.07 -2.11 25.70
C TYR A 61 -0.31 -1.62 25.29
N ARG A 62 -1.10 -2.45 24.56
CA ARG A 62 -2.41 -2.07 23.96
C ARG A 62 -3.36 -3.25 23.92
N PRO A 63 -3.71 -3.83 25.08
CA PRO A 63 -4.54 -5.03 25.16
C PRO A 63 -5.95 -4.88 24.59
N GLU A 64 -6.43 -3.65 24.46
CA GLU A 64 -7.74 -3.30 23.89
C GLU A 64 -7.82 -3.50 22.35
N ARG A 65 -6.68 -3.66 21.66
CA ARG A 65 -6.66 -3.87 20.20
C ARG A 65 -7.30 -5.19 19.81
N PRO A 66 -7.86 -5.29 18.56
CA PRO A 66 -8.66 -6.45 18.14
C PRO A 66 -7.94 -7.82 18.23
N ILE A 67 -6.63 -7.89 17.96
CA ILE A 67 -5.87 -9.15 18.05
C ILE A 67 -5.59 -9.49 19.51
N PRO A 68 -5.00 -8.62 20.35
CA PRO A 68 -4.78 -8.87 21.76
C PRO A 68 -6.06 -9.21 22.55
N SER A 69 -7.15 -8.48 22.29
CA SER A 69 -8.44 -8.68 22.96
C SER A 69 -9.18 -9.96 22.54
N GLY A 70 -8.65 -10.71 21.57
CA GLY A 70 -9.28 -11.94 21.08
C GLY A 70 -10.48 -11.72 20.14
N GLN A 71 -10.80 -10.49 19.76
CA GLN A 71 -11.89 -10.20 18.83
C GLN A 71 -11.64 -10.79 17.44
N ILE A 72 -10.37 -10.93 17.04
CA ILE A 72 -9.96 -11.57 15.79
C ILE A 72 -8.70 -12.39 15.99
N GLN A 73 -8.67 -13.58 15.38
CA GLN A 73 -7.49 -14.44 15.44
C GLN A 73 -6.37 -13.87 14.56
N GLN A 74 -5.13 -13.91 15.06
CA GLN A 74 -3.94 -13.45 14.33
C GLN A 74 -3.78 -14.16 12.97
N LYS A 75 -4.11 -15.46 12.88
CA LYS A 75 -4.10 -16.23 11.63
C LYS A 75 -5.09 -15.66 10.60
N THR A 76 -6.29 -15.27 11.03
CA THR A 76 -7.31 -14.66 10.16
C THR A 76 -6.80 -13.34 9.59
N VAL A 77 -6.11 -12.52 10.40
CA VAL A 77 -5.52 -11.25 9.93
C VAL A 77 -4.47 -11.49 8.85
N LEU A 78 -3.60 -12.50 9.02
CA LEU A 78 -2.61 -12.87 8.00
C LEU A 78 -3.28 -13.35 6.70
N THR A 79 -4.32 -14.20 6.81
CA THR A 79 -5.07 -14.67 5.62
C THR A 79 -5.70 -13.51 4.87
N LEU A 80 -6.29 -12.55 5.58
CA LEU A 80 -6.87 -11.34 4.97
C LEU A 80 -5.80 -10.45 4.33
N THR A 81 -4.62 -10.33 4.96
CA THR A 81 -3.47 -9.61 4.36
C THR A 81 -3.10 -10.20 3.00
N LEU A 82 -2.92 -11.53 2.94
CA LEU A 82 -2.56 -12.22 1.70
C LEU A 82 -3.66 -12.08 0.64
N LEU A 83 -4.92 -12.23 1.03
CA LEU A 83 -6.06 -12.04 0.14
C LEU A 83 -6.08 -10.63 -0.47
N PHE A 84 -5.89 -9.59 0.35
CA PHE A 84 -5.86 -8.21 -0.13
C PHE A 84 -4.66 -7.93 -1.04
N PHE A 85 -3.48 -8.50 -0.77
CA PHE A 85 -2.34 -8.37 -1.66
C PHE A 85 -2.59 -9.04 -3.01
N VAL A 86 -3.20 -10.24 -3.03
CA VAL A 86 -3.55 -10.94 -4.27
C VAL A 86 -4.59 -10.15 -5.06
N LEU A 87 -5.66 -9.68 -4.42
CA LEU A 87 -6.71 -8.89 -5.08
C LEU A 87 -6.17 -7.56 -5.62
N GLY A 88 -5.31 -6.89 -4.84
CA GLY A 88 -4.68 -5.64 -5.24
C GLY A 88 -3.75 -5.84 -6.44
N LEU A 89 -2.89 -6.86 -6.39
CA LEU A 89 -2.00 -7.19 -7.49
C LEU A 89 -2.77 -7.59 -8.75
N ALA A 90 -3.83 -8.40 -8.63
CA ALA A 90 -4.67 -8.80 -9.76
C ALA A 90 -5.32 -7.59 -10.44
N ALA A 91 -5.89 -6.65 -9.66
CA ALA A 91 -6.47 -5.43 -10.19
C ALA A 91 -5.43 -4.56 -10.91
N ILE A 92 -4.24 -4.39 -10.35
CA ILE A 92 -3.17 -3.60 -10.97
C ILE A 92 -2.60 -4.30 -12.20
N SER A 93 -2.43 -5.62 -12.18
CA SER A 93 -1.89 -6.40 -13.32
C SER A 93 -2.74 -6.27 -14.59
N TRP A 94 -4.03 -6.05 -14.43
CA TRP A 94 -4.93 -5.80 -15.57
C TRP A 94 -4.59 -4.50 -16.32
N THR A 95 -3.93 -3.52 -15.67
CA THR A 95 -3.58 -2.24 -16.28
C THR A 95 -2.29 -2.29 -17.10
N GLY A 96 -1.44 -3.29 -16.90
CA GLY A 96 -0.21 -3.50 -17.67
C GLY A 96 0.89 -4.19 -16.86
N ILE A 97 1.82 -4.83 -17.56
CA ILE A 97 2.90 -5.61 -16.93
C ILE A 97 3.87 -4.71 -16.14
N GLU A 98 4.15 -3.51 -16.60
CA GLU A 98 5.05 -2.58 -15.90
C GLU A 98 4.46 -2.17 -14.55
N SER A 99 3.17 -1.81 -14.51
CA SER A 99 2.46 -1.50 -13.26
C SER A 99 2.43 -2.70 -12.32
N ALA A 100 2.27 -3.92 -12.83
CA ALA A 100 2.32 -5.14 -12.05
C ALA A 100 3.70 -5.35 -11.41
N ILE A 101 4.79 -5.12 -12.13
CA ILE A 101 6.16 -5.21 -11.60
C ILE A 101 6.34 -4.21 -10.44
N TYR A 102 5.96 -2.95 -10.64
CA TYR A 102 6.04 -1.94 -9.56
C TYR A 102 5.12 -2.26 -8.38
N ALA A 103 3.96 -2.88 -8.61
CA ALA A 103 3.08 -3.33 -7.54
C ALA A 103 3.72 -4.46 -6.70
N VAL A 104 4.43 -5.41 -7.32
CA VAL A 104 5.20 -6.43 -6.61
C VAL A 104 6.30 -5.80 -5.77
N ILE A 105 7.05 -4.84 -6.33
CA ILE A 105 8.07 -4.09 -5.59
C ILE A 105 7.43 -3.34 -4.40
N LEU A 106 6.29 -2.68 -4.61
CA LEU A 106 5.55 -1.99 -3.55
C LEU A 106 5.12 -2.94 -2.43
N ILE A 107 4.61 -4.14 -2.75
CA ILE A 107 4.30 -5.17 -1.75
C ILE A 107 5.55 -5.54 -0.96
N GLY A 108 6.69 -5.75 -1.62
CA GLY A 108 7.97 -6.00 -0.96
C GLY A 108 8.38 -4.89 0.01
N LEU A 109 8.22 -3.62 -0.40
CA LEU A 109 8.49 -2.45 0.45
C LEU A 109 7.54 -2.39 1.66
N ILE A 110 6.24 -2.68 1.47
CA ILE A 110 5.26 -2.75 2.55
C ILE A 110 5.64 -3.84 3.56
N VAL A 111 6.02 -5.03 3.08
CA VAL A 111 6.47 -6.13 3.94
C VAL A 111 7.74 -5.74 4.70
N ALA A 112 8.76 -5.21 4.01
CA ALA A 112 10.01 -4.77 4.62
C ALA A 112 9.77 -3.70 5.70
N TYR A 113 8.93 -2.69 5.40
CA TYR A 113 8.54 -1.67 6.36
C TYR A 113 7.94 -2.30 7.63
N ASN A 114 6.98 -3.21 7.48
CA ASN A 114 6.29 -3.82 8.63
C ASN A 114 7.20 -4.71 9.49
N LEU A 115 8.24 -5.31 8.90
CA LEU A 115 9.21 -6.13 9.65
C LEU A 115 10.26 -5.30 10.41
N VAL A 116 10.53 -4.07 9.94
CA VAL A 116 11.72 -3.30 10.37
C VAL A 116 11.36 -2.04 11.16
N HIS A 117 10.19 -1.43 10.92
CA HIS A 117 9.85 -0.08 11.40
C HIS A 117 9.95 0.13 12.92
N LYS A 118 9.73 -0.92 13.72
CA LYS A 118 9.89 -0.84 15.19
C LYS A 118 11.29 -1.14 15.69
N LYS A 119 12.14 -1.72 14.85
CA LYS A 119 13.48 -2.20 15.26
C LYS A 119 14.60 -1.24 14.90
N THR A 120 14.38 -0.41 13.88
CA THR A 120 15.42 0.48 13.34
C THR A 120 14.82 1.78 12.79
N THR A 121 15.67 2.79 12.64
CA THR A 121 15.35 4.08 11.99
C THR A 121 15.07 3.92 10.47
N LEU A 122 15.37 2.75 9.88
CA LEU A 122 15.08 2.45 8.47
C LEU A 122 13.59 2.46 8.14
N GLY A 123 12.70 2.43 9.14
CA GLY A 123 11.26 2.59 8.93
C GLY A 123 10.89 3.90 8.23
N ILE A 124 11.62 5.00 8.49
CA ILE A 124 11.34 6.32 7.89
C ILE A 124 11.53 6.30 6.37
N PRO A 125 12.74 5.96 5.84
CA PRO A 125 12.93 5.89 4.38
C PRO A 125 12.07 4.82 3.71
N LEU A 126 11.77 3.69 4.36
CA LEU A 126 10.89 2.67 3.80
C LEU A 126 9.44 3.19 3.64
N MET A 127 8.95 4.01 4.58
CA MET A 127 7.64 4.63 4.44
C MET A 127 7.61 5.62 3.25
N GLY A 128 8.68 6.40 3.07
CA GLY A 128 8.85 7.25 1.88
C GLY A 128 8.87 6.42 0.59
N ALA A 129 9.64 5.32 0.58
CA ALA A 129 9.71 4.40 -0.55
C ALA A 129 8.35 3.77 -0.91
N CYS A 130 7.51 3.42 0.08
CA CYS A 130 6.15 2.96 -0.18
C CYS A 130 5.29 4.03 -0.88
N ARG A 131 5.42 5.31 -0.47
CA ARG A 131 4.71 6.40 -1.14
C ARG A 131 5.20 6.60 -2.58
N THR A 132 6.53 6.63 -2.79
CA THR A 132 7.13 6.67 -4.13
C THR A 132 6.65 5.49 -4.99
N GLY A 133 6.54 4.30 -4.41
CA GLY A 133 6.03 3.11 -5.08
C GLY A 133 4.62 3.30 -5.64
N VAL A 134 3.74 4.04 -4.97
CA VAL A 134 2.41 4.37 -5.50
C VAL A 134 2.53 5.18 -6.79
N TYR A 135 3.42 6.20 -6.83
CA TYR A 135 3.65 7.01 -8.03
C TYR A 135 4.19 6.18 -9.19
N LEU A 136 5.10 5.23 -8.92
CA LEU A 136 5.66 4.35 -9.96
C LEU A 136 4.60 3.38 -10.52
N VAL A 137 3.77 2.78 -9.67
CA VAL A 137 2.68 1.90 -10.10
C VAL A 137 1.72 2.65 -11.01
N VAL A 138 1.29 3.85 -10.63
CA VAL A 138 0.32 4.63 -11.39
C VAL A 138 0.95 5.23 -12.65
N GLY A 139 2.18 5.76 -12.52
CA GLY A 139 2.90 6.36 -13.64
C GLY A 139 3.15 5.36 -14.77
N ALA A 140 3.45 4.11 -14.45
CA ALA A 140 3.66 3.05 -15.43
C ALA A 140 2.38 2.69 -16.23
N ALA A 141 1.20 2.98 -15.69
CA ALA A 141 -0.09 2.72 -16.36
C ALA A 141 -0.61 3.92 -17.16
N GLY A 142 -0.07 5.12 -16.90
CA GLY A 142 -0.50 6.35 -17.60
C GLY A 142 -0.01 6.40 -19.04
N VAL A 143 -0.70 7.15 -19.88
CA VAL A 143 -0.39 7.28 -21.34
C VAL A 143 1.02 7.83 -21.57
N GLY A 144 1.49 8.75 -20.72
CA GLY A 144 2.84 9.30 -20.80
C GLY A 144 3.92 8.42 -20.16
N GLY A 145 3.53 7.39 -19.44
CA GLY A 145 4.44 6.50 -18.73
C GLY A 145 5.18 7.17 -17.56
N LEU A 146 6.36 6.66 -17.26
CA LEU A 146 7.23 7.15 -16.19
C LEU A 146 8.01 8.40 -16.64
N VAL A 147 7.34 9.53 -16.66
CA VAL A 147 7.92 10.83 -16.99
C VAL A 147 8.66 11.47 -15.80
N ALA A 148 9.56 12.42 -16.08
CA ALA A 148 10.35 13.10 -15.03
C ALA A 148 9.52 13.63 -13.83
N PRO A 149 8.34 14.26 -14.00
CA PRO A 149 7.50 14.69 -12.89
C PRO A 149 7.10 13.57 -11.90
N ILE A 150 6.94 12.34 -12.37
CA ILE A 150 6.64 11.17 -11.51
C ILE A 150 7.78 10.91 -10.54
N TYR A 151 9.02 10.90 -11.01
CA TYR A 151 10.21 10.71 -10.17
C TYR A 151 10.41 11.85 -9.17
N TRP A 152 10.18 13.11 -9.61
CA TRP A 152 10.27 14.26 -8.71
C TRP A 152 9.19 14.22 -7.63
N ALA A 153 7.92 13.96 -8.01
CA ALA A 153 6.82 13.87 -7.06
C ALA A 153 7.03 12.69 -6.07
N GLY A 154 7.48 11.54 -6.56
CA GLY A 154 7.84 10.40 -5.70
C GLY A 154 9.00 10.74 -4.76
N GLY A 155 10.05 11.42 -5.26
CA GLY A 155 11.20 11.84 -4.46
C GLY A 155 10.86 12.83 -3.35
N LEU A 156 9.90 13.73 -3.56
CA LEU A 156 9.41 14.66 -2.53
C LEU A 156 8.66 13.96 -1.38
N MET A 157 8.27 12.69 -1.54
CA MET A 157 7.63 11.89 -0.49
C MET A 157 8.62 11.24 0.50
N PHE A 158 9.94 11.34 0.21
CA PHE A 158 11.01 10.97 1.12
C PHE A 158 11.26 12.06 2.16
#